data_f27895320030e3e5e7742c1eacdd6c79
#
_entry.id   f27895320030e3e5e7742c1eacdd6c79
#
_cell.length_a   1.000
_cell.length_b   1.000
_cell.length_c   1.000
_cell.angle_alpha   90.00
_cell.angle_beta   90.00
_cell.angle_gamma   90.00
#
_symmetry.space_group_name_H-M   'P 1'
#
loop_
_entity.id
_entity.type
_entity.pdbx_description
1 polymer ?
#
loop_
_entity_poly.entity_id
_entity_poly.type
_entity_poly.pdbx_seq_one_letter_code
_entity_poly.pdbx_strand_id
1 'polypeptide(L)'
;MEHLWKQNLRQIEPYVPGEQSSDPDRIKLNANENPYPPAPGVEAVLRSYDPAALCLYPDANARLLKASIARHYGVAPEQVFVGNGSDDVLALAFQSFFNSDKPIAFPDITYSFYPVWCRLFHIPFVTHPLTADFRIDPADYAAPNGGVVLPNPNAPTSIGEDLPFVQALLEGNRDAVVIIDEAYADFGGVSAVPLLADYPNLLVCGTFSKSRSLAGLRLGFAIGSAELIGVLEAVKNSYNSYTVDNLSLLCGAAAMDDEAYFAKTTAAVITTRERVRRALEQMGFSVLPSRTNFLFATKDGAPMRELFLYLKQRHIYIRYFDLPRIDNYVRITIGTDAQMDAFLQGTEAFLRGE
;
A
#
# COMPACT_ATOMS: atom_id res chain seq x y z
N MET A 1 -15.71 36.26 -24.29
CA MET A 1 -14.89 35.33 -25.11
C MET A 1 -14.19 34.39 -24.18
N GLU A 2 -14.36 33.10 -24.37
CA GLU A 2 -13.66 32.11 -23.59
C GLU A 2 -12.17 32.06 -24.07
N HIS A 3 -11.22 32.10 -23.14
CA HIS A 3 -9.80 32.10 -23.51
C HIS A 3 -9.41 30.74 -24.06
N LEU A 4 -8.80 30.67 -25.24
CA LEU A 4 -8.43 29.45 -25.94
C LEU A 4 -7.50 28.55 -25.13
N TRP A 5 -6.67 29.11 -24.24
CA TRP A 5 -5.76 28.32 -23.37
C TRP A 5 -6.51 27.38 -22.42
N LYS A 6 -7.78 27.68 -22.05
CA LYS A 6 -8.58 26.81 -21.18
C LYS A 6 -8.85 25.44 -21.81
N GLN A 7 -8.90 25.36 -23.14
CA GLN A 7 -9.11 24.11 -23.86
C GLN A 7 -7.89 23.17 -23.76
N ASN A 8 -6.71 23.71 -23.41
CA ASN A 8 -5.48 22.95 -23.25
C ASN A 8 -5.23 22.52 -21.79
N LEU A 9 -6.14 22.84 -20.86
CA LEU A 9 -6.02 22.38 -19.46
C LEU A 9 -6.38 20.91 -19.37
N ARG A 10 -5.53 20.15 -18.65
CA ARG A 10 -5.80 18.73 -18.40
C ARG A 10 -7.06 18.58 -17.55
N GLN A 11 -8.01 17.80 -18.03
CA GLN A 11 -9.20 17.42 -17.28
C GLN A 11 -8.91 16.05 -16.62
N ILE A 12 -8.95 16.00 -15.28
CA ILE A 12 -8.70 14.76 -14.52
C ILE A 12 -9.46 14.79 -13.20
N GLU A 13 -10.03 13.66 -12.82
CA GLU A 13 -10.57 13.42 -11.48
C GLU A 13 -9.43 12.88 -10.60
N PRO A 14 -8.98 13.66 -9.58
CA PRO A 14 -7.88 13.23 -8.72
C PRO A 14 -8.35 12.16 -7.74
N TYR A 15 -7.40 11.43 -7.17
CA TYR A 15 -7.63 10.61 -5.99
C TYR A 15 -8.10 11.48 -4.81
N VAL A 16 -9.10 11.00 -4.08
CA VAL A 16 -9.61 11.64 -2.87
C VAL A 16 -9.00 10.92 -1.64
N PRO A 17 -8.08 11.58 -0.90
CA PRO A 17 -7.52 11.01 0.31
C PRO A 17 -8.59 10.70 1.36
N GLY A 18 -8.29 9.75 2.26
CA GLY A 18 -9.10 9.53 3.44
C GLY A 18 -9.20 10.78 4.30
N GLU A 19 -10.28 10.90 5.06
CA GLU A 19 -10.52 12.03 5.94
C GLU A 19 -9.34 12.26 6.90
N GLN A 20 -8.86 13.50 6.95
CA GLN A 20 -7.85 13.96 7.90
C GLN A 20 -8.52 14.81 8.95
N SER A 21 -8.64 14.29 10.17
CA SER A 21 -9.15 15.05 11.31
C SER A 21 -8.04 15.84 11.98
N SER A 22 -8.32 17.08 12.34
CA SER A 22 -7.47 17.93 13.20
C SER A 22 -7.77 17.76 14.69
N ASP A 23 -8.72 16.90 15.05
CA ASP A 23 -9.12 16.62 16.42
C ASP A 23 -7.93 16.07 17.25
N PRO A 24 -7.55 16.70 18.36
CA PRO A 24 -6.43 16.25 19.18
C PRO A 24 -6.70 14.91 19.88
N ASP A 25 -7.97 14.60 20.18
CA ASP A 25 -8.38 13.40 20.92
C ASP A 25 -8.73 12.22 19.98
N ARG A 26 -8.47 12.37 18.68
CA ARG A 26 -8.83 11.36 17.69
C ARG A 26 -8.13 10.02 17.88
N ILE A 27 -8.89 8.95 17.77
CA ILE A 27 -8.39 7.61 17.55
C ILE A 27 -8.44 7.36 16.02
N LYS A 28 -7.28 7.42 15.36
CA LYS A 28 -7.17 7.39 13.89
C LYS A 28 -6.95 5.98 13.39
N LEU A 29 -8.03 5.33 12.91
CA LEU A 29 -8.04 3.96 12.40
C LEU A 29 -8.49 3.89 10.93
N ASN A 30 -8.23 4.93 10.13
CA ASN A 30 -8.76 5.06 8.77
C ASN A 30 -7.70 5.10 7.64
N ALA A 31 -6.42 5.21 7.95
CA ALA A 31 -5.35 5.43 6.97
C ALA A 31 -4.29 4.34 6.92
N ASN A 32 -4.48 3.23 7.62
CA ASN A 32 -3.56 2.09 7.67
C ASN A 32 -2.13 2.50 8.11
N GLU A 33 -2.03 3.48 9.02
CA GLU A 33 -0.77 3.86 9.65
C GLU A 33 -0.39 2.84 10.73
N ASN A 34 0.91 2.72 11.00
CA ASN A 34 1.39 1.87 12.09
C ASN A 34 1.17 2.58 13.44
N PRO A 35 0.62 1.90 14.46
CA PRO A 35 0.40 2.52 15.77
C PRO A 35 1.69 2.67 16.60
N TYR A 36 2.77 2.04 16.19
CA TYR A 36 4.06 2.10 16.88
C TYR A 36 4.97 3.13 16.22
N PRO A 37 5.86 3.81 16.99
CA PRO A 37 6.84 4.73 16.43
C PRO A 37 7.83 4.01 15.49
N PRO A 38 8.62 4.78 14.70
CA PRO A 38 9.74 4.21 13.94
C PRO A 38 10.78 3.53 14.82
N ALA A 39 11.65 2.72 14.19
CA ALA A 39 12.75 2.05 14.88
C ALA A 39 13.67 3.07 15.62
N PRO A 40 14.26 2.70 16.77
CA PRO A 40 15.13 3.59 17.56
C PRO A 40 16.29 4.19 16.77
N GLY A 41 16.81 3.47 15.77
CA GLY A 41 17.85 3.96 14.87
C GLY A 41 17.41 5.20 14.06
N VAL A 42 16.11 5.34 13.76
CA VAL A 42 15.58 6.53 13.09
C VAL A 42 15.67 7.75 14.00
N GLU A 43 15.33 7.62 15.28
CA GLU A 43 15.47 8.71 16.24
C GLU A 43 16.94 9.13 16.39
N ALA A 44 17.87 8.18 16.39
CA ALA A 44 19.31 8.46 16.46
C ALA A 44 19.77 9.28 15.24
N VAL A 45 19.31 8.93 14.03
CA VAL A 45 19.59 9.70 12.81
C VAL A 45 19.04 11.13 12.94
N LEU A 46 17.78 11.28 13.34
CA LEU A 46 17.14 12.61 13.48
C LEU A 46 17.89 13.51 14.48
N ARG A 47 18.36 12.95 15.60
CA ARG A 47 19.09 13.71 16.62
C ARG A 47 20.51 14.09 16.23
N SER A 48 21.16 13.30 15.38
CA SER A 48 22.55 13.50 14.96
C SER A 48 22.68 14.19 13.60
N TYR A 49 21.59 14.41 12.89
CA TYR A 49 21.62 15.03 11.56
C TYR A 49 22.10 16.48 11.64
N ASP A 50 23.15 16.79 10.87
CA ASP A 50 23.65 18.15 10.76
C ASP A 50 22.76 18.98 9.82
N PRO A 51 22.04 20.01 10.33
CA PRO A 51 21.22 20.87 9.46
C PRO A 51 22.00 21.54 8.32
N ALA A 52 23.30 21.75 8.46
CA ALA A 52 24.13 22.32 7.41
C ALA A 52 24.19 21.43 6.14
N ALA A 53 23.96 20.11 6.29
CA ALA A 53 23.89 19.19 5.16
C ALA A 53 22.67 19.42 4.25
N LEU A 54 21.64 20.17 4.72
CA LEU A 54 20.46 20.48 3.92
C LEU A 54 20.75 21.38 2.70
N CYS A 55 21.90 22.06 2.66
CA CYS A 55 22.29 22.85 1.48
C CYS A 55 22.79 21.99 0.31
N LEU A 56 22.97 20.68 0.49
CA LEU A 56 23.48 19.76 -0.53
C LEU A 56 22.38 18.85 -1.08
N TYR A 57 22.45 18.58 -2.38
CA TYR A 57 21.59 17.55 -2.96
C TYR A 57 21.88 16.17 -2.37
N PRO A 58 20.83 15.30 -2.23
CA PRO A 58 21.00 13.92 -1.78
C PRO A 58 21.73 13.06 -2.84
N ASP A 59 22.08 11.83 -2.46
CA ASP A 59 22.50 10.81 -3.42
C ASP A 59 21.37 10.44 -4.38
N ALA A 60 21.45 10.88 -5.63
CA ALA A 60 20.46 10.61 -6.67
C ALA A 60 20.21 9.12 -6.91
N ASN A 61 21.17 8.27 -6.56
CA ASN A 61 21.08 6.80 -6.71
C ASN A 61 20.62 6.09 -5.44
N ALA A 62 20.40 6.80 -4.32
CA ALA A 62 19.94 6.24 -3.04
C ALA A 62 20.74 4.99 -2.58
N ARG A 63 22.06 4.97 -2.84
CA ARG A 63 22.92 3.77 -2.68
C ARG A 63 22.86 3.15 -1.30
N LEU A 64 22.87 3.97 -0.25
CA LEU A 64 22.79 3.48 1.13
C LEU A 64 21.48 2.72 1.37
N LEU A 65 20.35 3.32 1.04
CA LEU A 65 19.03 2.72 1.24
C LEU A 65 18.82 1.49 0.36
N LYS A 66 19.25 1.54 -0.92
CA LYS A 66 19.23 0.36 -1.81
C LYS A 66 20.03 -0.82 -1.24
N ALA A 67 21.20 -0.55 -0.68
CA ALA A 67 22.02 -1.60 -0.06
C ALA A 67 21.33 -2.24 1.16
N SER A 68 20.62 -1.46 1.99
CA SER A 68 19.85 -1.96 3.13
C SER A 68 18.65 -2.80 2.68
N ILE A 69 17.89 -2.33 1.67
CA ILE A 69 16.77 -3.08 1.08
C ILE A 69 17.28 -4.39 0.44
N ALA A 70 18.33 -4.32 -0.37
CA ALA A 70 18.91 -5.47 -1.04
C ALA A 70 19.36 -6.55 -0.05
N ARG A 71 19.95 -6.13 1.06
CA ARG A 71 20.39 -7.04 2.16
C ARG A 71 19.20 -7.73 2.82
N HIS A 72 18.12 -7.00 3.11
CA HIS A 72 16.89 -7.52 3.71
C HIS A 72 16.21 -8.57 2.83
N TYR A 73 16.11 -8.30 1.52
CA TYR A 73 15.43 -9.19 0.57
C TYR A 73 16.34 -10.23 -0.08
N GLY A 74 17.66 -10.20 0.16
CA GLY A 74 18.62 -11.15 -0.42
C GLY A 74 18.82 -10.97 -1.93
N VAL A 75 18.73 -9.74 -2.43
CA VAL A 75 18.89 -9.39 -3.86
C VAL A 75 20.10 -8.46 -4.05
N ALA A 76 20.49 -8.21 -5.30
CA ALA A 76 21.56 -7.24 -5.61
C ALA A 76 21.02 -5.80 -5.56
N PRO A 77 21.83 -4.79 -5.18
CA PRO A 77 21.39 -3.38 -5.16
C PRO A 77 20.88 -2.86 -6.52
N GLU A 78 21.36 -3.41 -7.62
CA GLU A 78 20.93 -3.10 -8.98
C GLU A 78 19.50 -3.59 -9.30
N GLN A 79 18.98 -4.47 -8.47
CA GLN A 79 17.60 -4.96 -8.53
C GLN A 79 16.63 -4.13 -7.67
N VAL A 80 17.11 -3.04 -7.05
CA VAL A 80 16.32 -2.19 -6.16
C VAL A 80 16.16 -0.80 -6.74
N PHE A 81 14.93 -0.30 -6.75
CA PHE A 81 14.57 1.10 -7.04
C PHE A 81 14.02 1.76 -5.78
N VAL A 82 14.30 3.05 -5.57
CA VAL A 82 13.78 3.86 -4.45
C VAL A 82 13.08 5.10 -4.99
N GLY A 83 11.88 5.38 -4.48
CA GLY A 83 11.07 6.55 -4.84
C GLY A 83 10.40 7.23 -3.64
N ASN A 84 9.70 8.33 -3.90
CA ASN A 84 9.06 9.18 -2.89
C ASN A 84 7.69 8.61 -2.45
N GLY A 85 7.71 7.44 -1.80
CA GLY A 85 6.55 6.63 -1.46
C GLY A 85 6.21 5.62 -2.56
N SER A 86 5.43 4.59 -2.19
CA SER A 86 4.98 3.61 -3.18
C SER A 86 4.10 4.22 -4.28
N ASP A 87 3.43 5.34 -4.01
CA ASP A 87 2.65 6.06 -5.02
C ASP A 87 3.53 6.59 -6.16
N ASP A 88 4.70 7.18 -5.82
CA ASP A 88 5.69 7.62 -6.80
C ASP A 88 6.29 6.44 -7.57
N VAL A 89 6.67 5.38 -6.84
CA VAL A 89 7.22 4.14 -7.45
C VAL A 89 6.23 3.52 -8.45
N LEU A 90 4.97 3.36 -8.06
CA LEU A 90 3.93 2.80 -8.91
C LEU A 90 3.61 3.73 -10.09
N ALA A 91 3.49 5.05 -9.87
CA ALA A 91 3.24 6.00 -10.94
C ALA A 91 4.36 5.99 -12.00
N LEU A 92 5.63 5.90 -11.56
CA LEU A 92 6.77 5.73 -12.46
C LEU A 92 6.74 4.38 -13.18
N ALA A 93 6.36 3.28 -12.49
CA ALA A 93 6.21 1.97 -13.11
C ALA A 93 5.12 1.96 -14.20
N PHE A 94 3.98 2.61 -13.95
CA PHE A 94 2.92 2.78 -14.96
C PHE A 94 3.43 3.52 -16.20
N GLN A 95 4.18 4.60 -16.03
CA GLN A 95 4.79 5.35 -17.14
C GLN A 95 5.88 4.55 -17.86
N SER A 96 6.59 3.69 -17.14
CA SER A 96 7.75 2.95 -17.67
C SER A 96 7.34 1.75 -18.52
N PHE A 97 6.29 1.03 -18.10
CA PHE A 97 6.03 -0.32 -18.64
C PHE A 97 4.73 -0.45 -19.43
N PHE A 98 3.77 0.46 -19.26
CA PHE A 98 2.45 0.32 -19.87
C PHE A 98 2.25 1.30 -21.03
N ASN A 99 3.10 1.16 -22.05
CA ASN A 99 3.16 2.06 -23.21
C ASN A 99 2.57 1.46 -24.49
N SER A 100 1.79 0.37 -24.39
CA SER A 100 1.14 -0.26 -25.55
C SER A 100 -0.34 0.11 -25.63
N ASP A 101 -0.95 -0.16 -26.79
CA ASP A 101 -2.42 0.00 -26.96
C ASP A 101 -3.23 -1.11 -26.29
N LYS A 102 -2.57 -2.14 -25.73
CA LYS A 102 -3.23 -3.22 -25.01
C LYS A 102 -3.60 -2.74 -23.60
N PRO A 103 -4.82 -3.02 -23.11
CA PRO A 103 -5.22 -2.63 -21.77
C PRO A 103 -4.42 -3.40 -20.71
N ILE A 104 -4.04 -2.70 -19.64
CA ILE A 104 -3.56 -3.37 -18.41
C ILE A 104 -4.76 -3.85 -17.59
N ALA A 105 -4.53 -4.86 -16.74
CA ALA A 105 -5.57 -5.49 -15.95
C ALA A 105 -5.31 -5.38 -14.45
N PHE A 106 -6.36 -5.09 -13.67
CA PHE A 106 -6.34 -5.09 -12.20
C PHE A 106 -7.76 -5.36 -11.64
N PRO A 107 -7.93 -5.71 -10.34
CA PRO A 107 -9.24 -5.98 -9.76
C PRO A 107 -10.16 -4.75 -9.72
N ASP A 108 -11.46 -4.96 -9.77
CA ASP A 108 -12.49 -3.92 -9.66
C ASP A 108 -12.54 -3.27 -8.26
N ILE A 109 -12.28 -4.06 -7.21
CA ILE A 109 -12.20 -3.60 -5.82
C ILE A 109 -10.75 -3.74 -5.34
N THR A 110 -9.98 -2.66 -5.50
CA THR A 110 -8.54 -2.62 -5.23
C THR A 110 -8.07 -1.22 -4.86
N TYR A 111 -6.76 -0.97 -4.93
CA TYR A 111 -6.19 0.34 -4.66
C TYR A 111 -6.66 1.38 -5.68
N SER A 112 -7.40 2.35 -5.21
CA SER A 112 -8.15 3.29 -6.06
C SER A 112 -7.28 4.30 -6.85
N PHE A 113 -5.96 4.28 -6.68
CA PHE A 113 -5.04 5.07 -7.51
C PHE A 113 -4.79 4.47 -8.89
N TYR A 114 -4.91 3.16 -9.08
CA TYR A 114 -4.60 2.52 -10.37
C TYR A 114 -5.40 3.13 -11.54
N PRO A 115 -6.73 3.26 -11.47
CA PRO A 115 -7.47 3.92 -12.55
C PRO A 115 -7.16 5.41 -12.68
N VAL A 116 -6.72 6.08 -11.60
CA VAL A 116 -6.31 7.50 -11.66
C VAL A 116 -5.04 7.64 -12.50
N TRP A 117 -4.02 6.80 -12.27
CA TRP A 117 -2.80 6.81 -13.07
C TRP A 117 -3.07 6.40 -14.52
N CYS A 118 -3.93 5.41 -14.77
CA CYS A 118 -4.31 5.05 -16.13
C CYS A 118 -4.91 6.24 -16.90
N ARG A 119 -5.82 6.98 -16.28
CA ARG A 119 -6.40 8.19 -16.90
C ARG A 119 -5.37 9.29 -17.06
N LEU A 120 -4.49 9.50 -16.06
CA LEU A 120 -3.45 10.54 -16.09
C LEU A 120 -2.44 10.31 -17.21
N PHE A 121 -2.06 9.06 -17.46
CA PHE A 121 -1.03 8.69 -18.43
C PHE A 121 -1.61 8.16 -19.75
N HIS A 122 -2.96 8.16 -19.88
CA HIS A 122 -3.65 7.64 -21.08
C HIS A 122 -3.39 6.16 -21.36
N ILE A 123 -3.25 5.36 -20.30
CA ILE A 123 -3.05 3.91 -20.36
C ILE A 123 -4.43 3.25 -20.42
N PRO A 124 -4.74 2.45 -21.46
CA PRO A 124 -5.97 1.67 -21.49
C PRO A 124 -5.97 0.61 -20.38
N PHE A 125 -7.12 0.39 -19.76
CA PHE A 125 -7.24 -0.58 -18.69
C PHE A 125 -8.58 -1.32 -18.70
N VAL A 126 -8.58 -2.50 -18.11
CA VAL A 126 -9.76 -3.31 -17.80
C VAL A 126 -9.73 -3.73 -16.35
N THR A 127 -10.88 -3.81 -15.72
CA THR A 127 -11.02 -4.33 -14.37
C THR A 127 -11.70 -5.69 -14.39
N HIS A 128 -11.19 -6.62 -13.59
CA HIS A 128 -11.82 -7.93 -13.40
C HIS A 128 -12.51 -7.98 -12.03
N PRO A 129 -13.76 -8.48 -11.97
CA PRO A 129 -14.49 -8.54 -10.72
C PRO A 129 -13.83 -9.54 -9.77
N LEU A 130 -13.69 -9.15 -8.50
CA LEU A 130 -13.39 -10.13 -7.47
C LEU A 130 -14.51 -11.15 -7.37
N THR A 131 -14.18 -12.38 -6.98
CA THR A 131 -15.15 -13.44 -6.70
C THR A 131 -16.15 -13.04 -5.60
N ALA A 132 -17.16 -13.85 -5.34
CA ALA A 132 -18.17 -13.54 -4.32
C ALA A 132 -17.55 -13.45 -2.90
N ASP A 133 -16.46 -14.17 -2.64
CA ASP A 133 -15.67 -14.14 -1.41
C ASP A 133 -14.48 -13.18 -1.45
N PHE A 134 -14.48 -12.22 -2.41
CA PHE A 134 -13.49 -11.16 -2.61
C PHE A 134 -12.08 -11.63 -2.94
N ARG A 135 -11.93 -12.82 -3.54
CA ARG A 135 -10.64 -13.30 -4.05
C ARG A 135 -10.40 -12.90 -5.50
N ILE A 136 -9.15 -12.91 -5.88
CA ILE A 136 -8.70 -12.73 -7.25
C ILE A 136 -8.64 -14.11 -7.91
N ASP A 137 -9.27 -14.26 -9.10
CA ASP A 137 -9.09 -15.46 -9.92
C ASP A 137 -7.94 -15.20 -10.92
N PRO A 138 -6.82 -15.91 -10.84
CA PRO A 138 -5.69 -15.69 -11.77
C PRO A 138 -6.03 -16.00 -13.23
N ALA A 139 -7.06 -16.82 -13.49
CA ALA A 139 -7.50 -17.15 -14.84
C ALA A 139 -8.04 -15.94 -15.61
N ASP A 140 -8.63 -14.97 -14.90
CA ASP A 140 -9.14 -13.72 -15.51
C ASP A 140 -8.01 -12.85 -16.10
N TYR A 141 -6.78 -13.05 -15.66
CA TYR A 141 -5.60 -12.26 -16.05
C TYR A 141 -4.71 -12.97 -17.10
N ALA A 142 -5.07 -14.19 -17.50
CA ALA A 142 -4.27 -14.97 -18.46
C ALA A 142 -4.48 -14.58 -19.94
N ALA A 143 -5.38 -13.67 -20.25
CA ALA A 143 -5.60 -13.18 -21.61
C ALA A 143 -4.47 -12.24 -22.06
N PRO A 144 -4.19 -12.11 -23.38
CA PRO A 144 -3.23 -11.12 -23.85
C PRO A 144 -3.61 -9.70 -23.40
N ASN A 145 -2.76 -9.08 -22.58
CA ASN A 145 -2.95 -7.75 -22.02
C ASN A 145 -1.67 -6.91 -22.15
N GLY A 146 -1.72 -5.64 -21.72
CA GLY A 146 -0.59 -4.71 -21.69
C GLY A 146 0.24 -4.78 -20.42
N GLY A 147 -0.24 -5.53 -19.42
CA GLY A 147 0.38 -5.72 -18.11
C GLY A 147 -0.66 -6.01 -17.04
N VAL A 148 -0.21 -6.49 -15.89
CA VAL A 148 -1.07 -6.81 -14.74
C VAL A 148 -0.56 -6.10 -13.50
N VAL A 149 -1.48 -5.51 -12.70
CA VAL A 149 -1.14 -4.87 -11.43
C VAL A 149 -2.06 -5.42 -10.34
N LEU A 150 -1.47 -6.08 -9.34
CA LEU A 150 -2.23 -6.67 -8.23
C LEU A 150 -1.62 -6.29 -6.89
N PRO A 151 -2.41 -5.77 -5.93
CA PRO A 151 -1.98 -5.69 -4.54
C PRO A 151 -2.06 -7.08 -3.91
N ASN A 152 -1.00 -7.49 -3.26
CA ASN A 152 -0.97 -8.73 -2.50
C ASN A 152 -0.24 -8.54 -1.15
N PRO A 153 -0.97 -8.42 -0.05
CA PRO A 153 -2.45 -8.51 0.13
C PRO A 153 -3.25 -7.34 -0.47
N ASN A 154 -4.47 -7.65 -0.94
CA ASN A 154 -5.35 -6.64 -1.54
C ASN A 154 -5.91 -5.64 -0.51
N ALA A 155 -6.05 -4.40 -0.89
CA ALA A 155 -6.76 -3.36 -0.13
C ALA A 155 -7.95 -2.85 -0.98
N PRO A 156 -9.17 -2.80 -0.43
CA PRO A 156 -9.52 -2.81 1.00
C PRO A 156 -9.86 -4.20 1.57
N THR A 157 -9.88 -5.28 0.80
CA THR A 157 -10.40 -6.58 1.23
C THR A 157 -9.54 -7.33 2.26
N SER A 158 -8.28 -6.93 2.45
CA SER A 158 -7.28 -7.53 3.37
C SER A 158 -6.78 -8.93 3.00
N ILE A 159 -7.34 -9.55 1.97
CA ILE A 159 -7.00 -10.91 1.56
C ILE A 159 -5.65 -10.93 0.86
N GLY A 160 -4.79 -11.85 1.25
CA GLY A 160 -3.50 -12.12 0.61
C GLY A 160 -3.47 -13.54 0.04
N GLU A 161 -2.85 -13.67 -1.11
CA GLU A 161 -2.64 -14.92 -1.82
C GLU A 161 -1.21 -15.43 -1.63
N ASP A 162 -0.99 -16.73 -1.82
CA ASP A 162 0.30 -17.38 -1.64
C ASP A 162 1.12 -17.43 -2.95
N LEU A 163 2.41 -17.80 -2.86
CA LEU A 163 3.31 -17.85 -4.03
C LEU A 163 2.80 -18.67 -5.21
N PRO A 164 2.13 -19.85 -5.06
CA PRO A 164 1.55 -20.57 -6.18
C PRO A 164 0.55 -19.75 -7.00
N PHE A 165 -0.23 -18.87 -6.35
CA PHE A 165 -1.12 -17.95 -7.05
C PHE A 165 -0.33 -16.93 -7.90
N VAL A 166 0.70 -16.30 -7.31
CA VAL A 166 1.53 -15.32 -8.02
C VAL A 166 2.27 -16.01 -9.17
N GLN A 167 2.73 -17.24 -8.97
CA GLN A 167 3.38 -18.04 -10.00
C GLN A 167 2.42 -18.33 -11.17
N ALA A 168 1.19 -18.77 -10.90
CA ALA A 168 0.19 -19.02 -11.94
C ALA A 168 -0.11 -17.74 -12.76
N LEU A 169 -0.18 -16.58 -12.08
CA LEU A 169 -0.35 -15.28 -12.73
C LEU A 169 0.82 -14.96 -13.67
N LEU A 170 2.06 -15.17 -13.23
CA LEU A 170 3.27 -14.93 -14.02
C LEU A 170 3.38 -15.88 -15.22
N GLU A 171 3.02 -17.17 -15.04
CA GLU A 171 2.98 -18.14 -16.15
C GLU A 171 1.98 -17.72 -17.23
N GLY A 172 0.86 -17.17 -16.87
CA GLY A 172 -0.16 -16.66 -17.80
C GLY A 172 0.23 -15.34 -18.49
N ASN A 173 1.32 -14.66 -18.05
CA ASN A 173 1.68 -13.30 -18.48
C ASN A 173 3.17 -13.15 -18.81
N ARG A 174 3.78 -14.15 -19.47
CA ARG A 174 5.23 -14.17 -19.78
C ARG A 174 5.71 -12.98 -20.63
N ASP A 175 4.84 -12.43 -21.46
CA ASP A 175 5.14 -11.34 -22.41
C ASP A 175 4.69 -9.95 -21.91
N ALA A 176 4.27 -9.83 -20.64
CA ALA A 176 3.79 -8.59 -20.06
C ALA A 176 4.40 -8.38 -18.67
N VAL A 177 4.62 -7.13 -18.27
CA VAL A 177 5.09 -6.82 -16.92
C VAL A 177 3.97 -7.08 -15.92
N VAL A 178 4.29 -7.80 -14.84
CA VAL A 178 3.40 -8.06 -13.71
C VAL A 178 3.94 -7.30 -12.51
N ILE A 179 3.12 -6.39 -11.97
CA ILE A 179 3.43 -5.63 -10.75
C ILE A 179 2.65 -6.23 -9.60
N ILE A 180 3.36 -6.68 -8.55
CA ILE A 180 2.78 -7.09 -7.27
C ILE A 180 3.06 -5.99 -6.25
N ASP A 181 1.98 -5.32 -5.83
CA ASP A 181 2.05 -4.27 -4.80
C ASP A 181 1.95 -4.91 -3.40
N GLU A 182 3.08 -4.98 -2.73
CA GLU A 182 3.25 -5.62 -1.42
C GLU A 182 3.20 -4.62 -0.24
N ALA A 183 2.45 -3.52 -0.37
CA ALA A 183 2.38 -2.51 0.68
C ALA A 183 2.01 -3.07 2.07
N TYR A 184 1.41 -4.25 2.15
CA TYR A 184 0.96 -4.90 3.39
C TYR A 184 1.55 -6.28 3.64
N ALA A 185 2.42 -6.81 2.79
CA ALA A 185 2.92 -8.19 2.87
C ALA A 185 3.57 -8.52 4.22
N ASP A 186 4.22 -7.55 4.86
CA ASP A 186 4.89 -7.70 6.15
C ASP A 186 3.97 -8.09 7.32
N PHE A 187 2.64 -7.97 7.16
CA PHE A 187 1.68 -8.32 8.21
C PHE A 187 1.10 -9.73 8.08
N GLY A 188 1.89 -10.66 7.55
CA GLY A 188 1.54 -12.08 7.41
C GLY A 188 1.20 -12.49 5.98
N GLY A 189 1.53 -11.67 5.00
CA GLY A 189 1.58 -12.02 3.59
C GLY A 189 2.84 -12.82 3.25
N VAL A 190 2.98 -13.14 1.97
CA VAL A 190 4.18 -13.81 1.42
C VAL A 190 4.69 -12.97 0.28
N SER A 191 5.98 -12.58 0.33
CA SER A 191 6.59 -11.78 -0.74
C SER A 191 6.85 -12.62 -1.99
N ALA A 192 6.61 -12.00 -3.16
CA ALA A 192 6.92 -12.59 -4.47
C ALA A 192 8.40 -12.44 -4.86
N VAL A 193 9.23 -11.74 -4.09
CA VAL A 193 10.66 -11.54 -4.36
C VAL A 193 11.41 -12.85 -4.71
N PRO A 194 11.16 -14.00 -4.06
CA PRO A 194 11.81 -15.27 -4.44
C PRO A 194 11.55 -15.72 -5.88
N LEU A 195 10.49 -15.25 -6.52
CA LEU A 195 10.15 -15.60 -7.91
C LEU A 195 10.94 -14.80 -8.96
N LEU A 196 11.67 -13.76 -8.58
CA LEU A 196 12.41 -12.88 -9.51
C LEU A 196 13.46 -13.63 -10.33
N ALA A 197 14.01 -14.72 -9.79
CA ALA A 197 15.02 -15.53 -10.50
C ALA A 197 14.45 -16.20 -11.77
N ASP A 198 13.17 -16.56 -11.75
CA ASP A 198 12.49 -17.30 -12.82
C ASP A 198 11.61 -16.42 -13.69
N TYR A 199 11.28 -15.20 -13.20
CA TYR A 199 10.34 -14.29 -13.86
C TYR A 199 10.92 -12.88 -13.98
N PRO A 200 11.72 -12.59 -15.04
CA PRO A 200 12.35 -11.28 -15.21
C PRO A 200 11.36 -10.13 -15.46
N ASN A 201 10.11 -10.44 -15.79
CA ASN A 201 9.00 -9.50 -15.97
C ASN A 201 8.21 -9.20 -14.70
N LEU A 202 8.63 -9.74 -13.53
CA LEU A 202 8.04 -9.42 -12.23
C LEU A 202 8.65 -8.13 -11.65
N LEU A 203 7.79 -7.22 -11.17
CA LEU A 203 8.15 -6.09 -10.33
C LEU A 203 7.40 -6.18 -9.01
N VAL A 204 8.10 -6.20 -7.89
CA VAL A 204 7.53 -6.17 -6.53
C VAL A 204 7.68 -4.76 -5.99
N CYS A 205 6.57 -4.12 -5.61
CA CYS A 205 6.56 -2.78 -5.03
C CYS A 205 6.28 -2.83 -3.53
N GLY A 206 7.02 -2.06 -2.74
CA GLY A 206 6.89 -1.99 -1.28
C GLY A 206 6.92 -0.56 -0.75
N THR A 207 6.64 -0.40 0.54
CA THR A 207 6.58 0.90 1.20
C THR A 207 7.09 0.86 2.63
N PHE A 208 7.71 1.95 3.07
CA PHE A 208 8.06 2.18 4.47
C PHE A 208 6.89 2.76 5.30
N SER A 209 5.79 3.13 4.64
CA SER A 209 4.66 3.82 5.28
C SER A 209 3.88 2.95 6.27
N LYS A 210 3.98 1.62 6.17
CA LYS A 210 3.15 0.68 6.94
C LYS A 210 3.98 -0.02 8.01
N SER A 211 4.69 -1.07 7.69
CA SER A 211 5.44 -1.89 8.64
C SER A 211 6.61 -1.15 9.30
N ARG A 212 7.27 -0.25 8.57
CA ARG A 212 8.43 0.51 9.06
C ARG A 212 8.07 1.84 9.75
N SER A 213 6.76 2.19 9.87
CA SER A 213 6.25 3.38 10.57
C SER A 213 6.76 4.72 10.02
N LEU A 214 7.10 4.80 8.74
CA LEU A 214 7.66 5.99 8.09
C LEU A 214 6.72 6.65 7.08
N ALA A 215 5.40 6.59 7.30
CA ALA A 215 4.42 7.22 6.40
C ALA A 215 4.70 8.71 6.15
N GLY A 216 5.21 9.43 7.16
CA GLY A 216 5.54 10.85 7.07
C GLY A 216 6.81 11.15 6.25
N LEU A 217 7.73 10.19 6.10
CA LEU A 217 8.96 10.37 5.34
C LEU A 217 8.83 10.01 3.85
N ARG A 218 7.67 9.49 3.44
CA ARG A 218 7.38 9.21 2.03
C ARG A 218 8.46 8.36 1.34
N LEU A 219 8.72 7.15 1.85
CA LEU A 219 9.64 6.20 1.24
C LEU A 219 8.91 5.00 0.66
N GLY A 220 9.22 4.66 -0.59
CA GLY A 220 8.78 3.46 -1.28
C GLY A 220 9.93 2.85 -2.08
N PHE A 221 9.76 1.61 -2.49
CA PHE A 221 10.76 0.91 -3.29
C PHE A 221 10.10 -0.07 -4.26
N ALA A 222 10.86 -0.48 -5.28
CA ALA A 222 10.53 -1.64 -6.10
C ALA A 222 11.73 -2.58 -6.19
N ILE A 223 11.45 -3.87 -6.35
CA ILE A 223 12.45 -4.92 -6.58
C ILE A 223 12.08 -5.66 -7.87
N GLY A 224 13.02 -5.82 -8.79
CA GLY A 224 12.80 -6.45 -10.08
C GLY A 224 14.09 -6.89 -10.74
N SER A 225 14.03 -7.32 -11.99
CA SER A 225 15.24 -7.54 -12.78
C SER A 225 16.03 -6.23 -12.95
N ALA A 226 17.35 -6.31 -13.10
CA ALA A 226 18.18 -5.12 -13.35
C ALA A 226 17.74 -4.34 -14.59
N GLU A 227 17.13 -5.00 -15.56
CA GLU A 227 16.57 -4.38 -16.76
C GLU A 227 15.35 -3.51 -16.41
N LEU A 228 14.36 -4.03 -15.67
CA LEU A 228 13.20 -3.26 -15.23
C LEU A 228 13.62 -2.07 -14.34
N ILE A 229 14.54 -2.31 -13.41
CA ILE A 229 15.05 -1.23 -12.53
C ILE A 229 15.81 -0.17 -13.34
N GLY A 230 16.58 -0.57 -14.35
CA GLY A 230 17.25 0.38 -15.25
C GLY A 230 16.28 1.29 -16.00
N VAL A 231 15.14 0.76 -16.43
CA VAL A 231 14.07 1.57 -17.08
C VAL A 231 13.43 2.54 -16.06
N LEU A 232 13.11 2.08 -14.85
CA LEU A 232 12.58 2.97 -13.79
C LEU A 232 13.55 4.12 -13.47
N GLU A 233 14.86 3.82 -13.36
CA GLU A 233 15.87 4.84 -13.11
C GLU A 233 15.97 5.85 -14.27
N ALA A 234 15.87 5.39 -15.52
CA ALA A 234 15.90 6.26 -16.69
C ALA A 234 14.69 7.20 -16.71
N VAL A 235 13.48 6.69 -16.44
CA VAL A 235 12.25 7.50 -16.38
C VAL A 235 12.30 8.47 -15.20
N LYS A 236 12.68 8.02 -13.99
CA LYS A 236 12.87 8.88 -12.83
C LYS A 236 13.83 10.03 -13.13
N ASN A 237 15.00 9.75 -13.70
CA ASN A 237 16.02 10.75 -14.00
C ASN A 237 15.59 11.74 -15.10
N SER A 238 14.61 11.35 -15.92
CA SER A 238 14.02 12.24 -16.94
C SER A 238 12.91 13.12 -16.38
N TYR A 239 12.38 12.78 -15.19
CA TYR A 239 11.29 13.49 -14.53
C TYR A 239 11.76 14.28 -13.30
N ASN A 240 12.43 13.62 -12.34
CA ASN A 240 12.98 14.22 -11.12
C ASN A 240 14.17 13.38 -10.60
N SER A 241 15.39 13.83 -10.81
CA SER A 241 16.60 13.06 -10.47
C SER A 241 16.83 12.92 -8.96
N TYR A 242 16.32 13.83 -8.14
CA TYR A 242 16.54 13.90 -6.69
C TYR A 242 15.23 13.78 -5.92
N THR A 243 14.46 12.71 -6.17
CA THR A 243 13.10 12.52 -5.65
C THR A 243 13.02 12.36 -4.15
N VAL A 244 14.06 11.80 -3.51
CA VAL A 244 14.08 11.50 -2.07
C VAL A 244 15.19 12.30 -1.40
N ASP A 245 14.85 13.01 -0.33
CA ASP A 245 15.79 13.81 0.44
C ASP A 245 16.76 12.95 1.27
N ASN A 246 17.90 13.54 1.63
CA ASN A 246 18.97 12.84 2.33
C ASN A 246 18.56 12.31 3.71
N LEU A 247 17.76 13.06 4.45
CA LEU A 247 17.30 12.66 5.78
C LEU A 247 16.39 11.42 5.68
N SER A 248 15.47 11.41 4.72
CA SER A 248 14.60 10.25 4.44
C SER A 248 15.43 9.02 4.05
N LEU A 249 16.46 9.16 3.22
CA LEU A 249 17.35 8.05 2.84
C LEU A 249 18.07 7.44 4.05
N LEU A 250 18.60 8.27 4.94
CA LEU A 250 19.29 7.83 6.16
C LEU A 250 18.33 7.15 7.14
N CYS A 251 17.16 7.75 7.38
CA CYS A 251 16.13 7.19 8.24
C CYS A 251 15.58 5.86 7.68
N GLY A 252 15.40 5.77 6.37
CA GLY A 252 14.97 4.55 5.69
C GLY A 252 15.97 3.41 5.88
N ALA A 253 17.27 3.68 5.71
CA ALA A 253 18.32 2.69 5.94
C ALA A 253 18.33 2.22 7.40
N ALA A 254 18.26 3.14 8.36
CA ALA A 254 18.21 2.81 9.78
C ALA A 254 16.97 1.97 10.15
N ALA A 255 15.81 2.27 9.56
CA ALA A 255 14.59 1.49 9.78
C ALA A 255 14.65 0.12 9.11
N MET A 256 15.31 -0.01 7.95
CA MET A 256 15.46 -1.28 7.25
C MET A 256 16.41 -2.23 8.00
N ASP A 257 17.46 -1.70 8.56
CA ASP A 257 18.50 -2.48 9.24
C ASP A 257 18.10 -2.96 10.66
N ASP A 258 17.03 -2.42 11.26
CA ASP A 258 16.53 -2.86 12.58
C ASP A 258 15.47 -3.97 12.45
N GLU A 259 15.94 -5.16 12.11
CA GLU A 259 15.11 -6.36 11.94
C GLU A 259 14.38 -6.76 13.24
N ALA A 260 15.03 -6.59 14.39
CA ALA A 260 14.46 -6.98 15.68
C ALA A 260 13.25 -6.11 16.04
N TYR A 261 13.35 -4.80 15.84
CA TYR A 261 12.25 -3.87 16.08
C TYR A 261 11.10 -4.11 15.08
N PHE A 262 11.44 -4.29 13.81
CA PHE A 262 10.48 -4.61 12.77
C PHE A 262 9.67 -5.88 13.10
N ALA A 263 10.35 -6.99 13.41
CA ALA A 263 9.68 -8.24 13.78
C ALA A 263 8.80 -8.08 15.03
N LYS A 264 9.25 -7.32 16.03
CA LYS A 264 8.48 -7.05 17.24
C LYS A 264 7.19 -6.28 16.95
N THR A 265 7.26 -5.19 16.18
CA THR A 265 6.10 -4.32 15.93
C THR A 265 5.10 -4.96 14.97
N THR A 266 5.55 -5.65 13.92
CA THR A 266 4.67 -6.39 13.01
C THR A 266 3.95 -7.53 13.73
N ALA A 267 4.64 -8.30 14.58
CA ALA A 267 4.03 -9.34 15.41
C ALA A 267 2.98 -8.76 16.38
N ALA A 268 3.23 -7.60 16.99
CA ALA A 268 2.27 -6.94 17.86
C ALA A 268 1.00 -6.53 17.10
N VAL A 269 1.14 -5.93 15.92
CA VAL A 269 -0.01 -5.59 15.06
C VAL A 269 -0.81 -6.83 14.68
N ILE A 270 -0.14 -7.92 14.27
CA ILE A 270 -0.80 -9.19 13.90
C ILE A 270 -1.56 -9.76 15.11
N THR A 271 -0.95 -9.78 16.29
CA THR A 271 -1.58 -10.28 17.52
C THR A 271 -2.84 -9.48 17.88
N THR A 272 -2.74 -8.15 17.87
CA THR A 272 -3.88 -7.27 18.13
C THR A 272 -4.96 -7.43 17.07
N ARG A 273 -4.60 -7.57 15.78
CA ARG A 273 -5.54 -7.84 14.69
C ARG A 273 -6.37 -9.09 14.93
N GLU A 274 -5.72 -10.20 15.29
CA GLU A 274 -6.41 -11.45 15.53
C GLU A 274 -7.30 -11.41 16.79
N ARG A 275 -6.90 -10.66 17.82
CA ARG A 275 -7.73 -10.38 19.00
C ARG A 275 -9.01 -9.64 18.61
N VAL A 276 -8.86 -8.55 17.86
CA VAL A 276 -9.98 -7.69 17.42
C VAL A 276 -10.90 -8.45 16.47
N ARG A 277 -10.36 -9.23 15.52
CA ARG A 277 -11.13 -10.09 14.61
C ARG A 277 -12.06 -10.99 15.41
N ARG A 278 -11.54 -11.75 16.38
CA ARG A 278 -12.35 -12.66 17.22
C ARG A 278 -13.42 -11.91 18.02
N ALA A 279 -13.11 -10.73 18.55
CA ALA A 279 -14.09 -9.92 19.27
C ALA A 279 -15.24 -9.47 18.35
N LEU A 280 -14.94 -9.01 17.14
CA LEU A 280 -15.94 -8.64 16.14
C LEU A 280 -16.80 -9.84 15.73
N GLU A 281 -16.19 -11.01 15.50
CA GLU A 281 -16.92 -12.25 15.18
C GLU A 281 -17.88 -12.66 16.33
N GLN A 282 -17.46 -12.50 17.59
CA GLN A 282 -18.33 -12.74 18.76
C GLN A 282 -19.50 -11.74 18.84
N MET A 283 -19.33 -10.52 18.32
CA MET A 283 -20.41 -9.54 18.16
C MET A 283 -21.29 -9.82 16.92
N GLY A 284 -21.01 -10.89 16.17
CA GLY A 284 -21.77 -11.31 14.99
C GLY A 284 -21.38 -10.60 13.70
N PHE A 285 -20.18 -10.01 13.60
CA PHE A 285 -19.63 -9.52 12.34
C PHE A 285 -19.09 -10.66 11.48
N SER A 286 -19.20 -10.51 10.18
CA SER A 286 -18.42 -11.25 9.19
C SER A 286 -17.16 -10.45 8.90
N VAL A 287 -15.99 -11.05 9.17
CA VAL A 287 -14.67 -10.40 8.98
C VAL A 287 -13.90 -11.21 7.95
N LEU A 288 -13.45 -10.55 6.88
CA LEU A 288 -12.63 -11.22 5.87
C LEU A 288 -11.25 -11.62 6.45
N PRO A 289 -10.66 -12.73 5.97
CA PRO A 289 -9.30 -13.10 6.36
C PRO A 289 -8.33 -11.97 6.07
N SER A 290 -7.47 -11.62 7.04
CA SER A 290 -6.57 -10.50 6.85
C SER A 290 -5.10 -10.92 6.94
N ARG A 291 -4.31 -10.46 5.95
CA ARG A 291 -2.84 -10.46 5.93
C ARG A 291 -2.28 -9.03 5.86
N THR A 292 -3.03 -8.07 6.43
CA THR A 292 -2.70 -6.64 6.42
C THR A 292 -2.67 -6.08 7.86
N ASN A 293 -2.41 -4.79 8.01
CA ASN A 293 -2.57 -4.07 9.28
C ASN A 293 -3.97 -3.47 9.47
N PHE A 294 -4.98 -4.06 8.84
CA PHE A 294 -6.37 -3.65 9.00
C PHE A 294 -7.31 -4.87 8.86
N LEU A 295 -8.56 -4.70 9.30
CA LEU A 295 -9.65 -5.63 9.08
C LEU A 295 -10.66 -5.02 8.11
N PHE A 296 -11.35 -5.89 7.36
CA PHE A 296 -12.47 -5.53 6.51
C PHE A 296 -13.70 -6.35 6.94
N ALA A 297 -14.71 -5.65 7.45
CA ALA A 297 -15.80 -6.28 8.19
C ALA A 297 -17.18 -5.73 7.81
N THR A 298 -18.19 -6.59 7.88
CA THR A 298 -19.60 -6.27 7.74
C THR A 298 -20.40 -6.97 8.82
N LYS A 299 -21.66 -6.56 9.01
CA LYS A 299 -22.61 -7.26 9.88
C LYS A 299 -24.01 -7.20 9.29
N ASP A 300 -24.62 -8.37 9.11
CA ASP A 300 -26.00 -8.49 8.64
C ASP A 300 -26.96 -7.79 9.62
N GLY A 301 -27.90 -7.04 9.07
CA GLY A 301 -28.88 -6.30 9.86
C GLY A 301 -28.34 -5.06 10.58
N ALA A 302 -27.07 -4.70 10.40
CA ALA A 302 -26.51 -3.45 10.91
C ALA A 302 -25.94 -2.60 9.75
N PRO A 303 -26.39 -1.34 9.58
CA PRO A 303 -25.87 -0.48 8.53
C PRO A 303 -24.48 0.05 8.90
N MET A 304 -23.45 -0.39 8.18
CA MET A 304 -22.06 -0.04 8.48
C MET A 304 -21.76 1.46 8.28
N ARG A 305 -22.54 2.13 7.44
CA ARG A 305 -22.47 3.60 7.32
C ARG A 305 -22.88 4.29 8.64
N GLU A 306 -23.88 3.78 9.33
CA GLU A 306 -24.30 4.33 10.63
C GLU A 306 -23.27 4.05 11.73
N LEU A 307 -22.72 2.84 11.79
CA LEU A 307 -21.60 2.53 12.67
C LEU A 307 -20.41 3.49 12.44
N PHE A 308 -20.03 3.71 11.16
CA PHE A 308 -18.98 4.68 10.81
C PHE A 308 -19.28 6.08 11.36
N LEU A 309 -20.50 6.59 11.17
CA LEU A 309 -20.90 7.92 11.65
C LEU A 309 -20.96 7.99 13.18
N TYR A 310 -21.46 6.95 13.84
CA TYR A 310 -21.53 6.83 15.27
C TYR A 310 -20.15 6.85 15.94
N LEU A 311 -19.20 6.07 15.42
CA LEU A 311 -17.83 6.04 15.92
C LEU A 311 -17.12 7.38 15.69
N LYS A 312 -17.36 8.02 14.53
CA LYS A 312 -16.82 9.33 14.22
C LYS A 312 -17.26 10.40 15.23
N GLN A 313 -18.53 10.40 15.67
CA GLN A 313 -19.02 11.30 16.71
C GLN A 313 -18.32 11.08 18.08
N ARG A 314 -17.70 9.94 18.28
CA ARG A 314 -16.90 9.56 19.45
C ARG A 314 -15.38 9.66 19.21
N HIS A 315 -15.00 10.44 18.21
CA HIS A 315 -13.59 10.68 17.83
C HIS A 315 -12.83 9.41 17.36
N ILE A 316 -13.56 8.33 16.98
CA ILE A 316 -12.98 7.10 16.44
C ILE A 316 -13.19 7.07 14.93
N TYR A 317 -12.10 7.24 14.17
CA TYR A 317 -12.13 7.38 12.72
C TYR A 317 -11.75 6.08 12.05
N ILE A 318 -12.72 5.35 11.50
CA ILE A 318 -12.53 4.17 10.62
C ILE A 318 -12.77 4.56 9.15
N ARG A 319 -12.68 3.64 8.21
CA ARG A 319 -12.94 3.91 6.81
C ARG A 319 -14.21 3.21 6.33
N TYR A 320 -15.10 3.96 5.68
CA TYR A 320 -16.28 3.50 4.97
C TYR A 320 -16.10 3.74 3.46
N PHE A 321 -16.70 2.90 2.63
CA PHE A 321 -16.67 2.98 1.17
C PHE A 321 -18.09 2.98 0.63
N ASP A 322 -18.48 4.06 -0.05
CA ASP A 322 -19.77 4.18 -0.73
C ASP A 322 -19.61 3.67 -2.18
N LEU A 323 -19.34 2.37 -2.31
CA LEU A 323 -19.08 1.71 -3.58
C LEU A 323 -19.86 0.39 -3.66
N PRO A 324 -20.37 -0.01 -4.85
CA PRO A 324 -21.08 -1.26 -5.04
C PRO A 324 -20.31 -2.46 -4.46
N ARG A 325 -21.04 -3.42 -3.88
CA ARG A 325 -20.55 -4.65 -3.23
C ARG A 325 -19.83 -4.43 -1.89
N ILE A 326 -19.33 -3.23 -1.58
CA ILE A 326 -18.63 -2.91 -0.32
C ILE A 326 -19.26 -1.75 0.46
N ASP A 327 -20.43 -1.29 0.06
CA ASP A 327 -21.22 -0.22 0.68
C ASP A 327 -21.81 -0.62 2.06
N ASN A 328 -21.73 -1.89 2.45
CA ASN A 328 -22.01 -2.34 3.82
C ASN A 328 -20.78 -2.95 4.50
N TYR A 329 -19.57 -2.47 4.17
CA TYR A 329 -18.33 -2.85 4.82
C TYR A 329 -17.63 -1.63 5.42
N VAL A 330 -16.86 -1.89 6.48
CA VAL A 330 -15.93 -0.93 7.07
C VAL A 330 -14.51 -1.52 7.11
N ARG A 331 -13.51 -0.66 6.87
CA ARG A 331 -12.10 -1.01 7.05
C ARG A 331 -11.59 -0.38 8.33
N ILE A 332 -11.04 -1.19 9.22
CA ILE A 332 -10.56 -0.81 10.54
C ILE A 332 -9.05 -1.02 10.58
N THR A 333 -8.27 0.05 10.60
CA THR A 333 -6.83 -0.02 10.84
C THR A 333 -6.55 -0.53 12.25
N ILE A 334 -5.56 -1.39 12.42
CA ILE A 334 -5.16 -1.89 13.73
C ILE A 334 -4.32 -0.82 14.45
N GLY A 335 -4.85 -0.33 15.54
CA GLY A 335 -4.19 0.59 16.47
C GLY A 335 -3.48 -0.15 17.61
N THR A 336 -3.08 0.60 18.65
CA THR A 336 -2.63 0.02 19.92
C THR A 336 -3.78 -0.73 20.60
N ASP A 337 -3.46 -1.61 21.56
CA ASP A 337 -4.50 -2.35 22.30
C ASP A 337 -5.53 -1.40 22.93
N ALA A 338 -5.11 -0.28 23.54
CA ALA A 338 -6.01 0.69 24.13
C ALA A 338 -6.94 1.37 23.07
N GLN A 339 -6.41 1.67 21.89
CA GLN A 339 -7.22 2.23 20.80
C GLN A 339 -8.23 1.21 20.27
N MET A 340 -7.84 -0.06 20.18
CA MET A 340 -8.73 -1.12 19.74
C MET A 340 -9.79 -1.46 20.79
N ASP A 341 -9.48 -1.36 22.10
CA ASP A 341 -10.46 -1.53 23.18
C ASP A 341 -11.53 -0.44 23.13
N ALA A 342 -11.12 0.82 22.90
CA ALA A 342 -12.06 1.92 22.72
C ALA A 342 -12.96 1.74 21.48
N PHE A 343 -12.38 1.24 20.36
CA PHE A 343 -13.13 0.90 19.16
C PHE A 343 -14.17 -0.20 19.42
N LEU A 344 -13.78 -1.28 20.10
CA LEU A 344 -14.68 -2.40 20.43
C LEU A 344 -15.81 -1.95 21.36
N GLN A 345 -15.50 -1.17 22.40
CA GLN A 345 -16.51 -0.61 23.31
C GLN A 345 -17.51 0.27 22.57
N GLY A 346 -17.02 1.18 21.69
CA GLY A 346 -17.89 2.01 20.86
C GLY A 346 -18.77 1.19 19.92
N THR A 347 -18.23 0.11 19.35
CA THR A 347 -18.99 -0.80 18.47
C THR A 347 -20.08 -1.56 19.26
N GLU A 348 -19.76 -2.06 20.45
CA GLU A 348 -20.78 -2.69 21.34
C GLU A 348 -21.90 -1.73 21.72
N ALA A 349 -21.58 -0.49 22.10
CA ALA A 349 -22.55 0.53 22.45
C ALA A 349 -23.49 0.85 21.28
N PHE A 350 -22.94 0.96 20.05
CA PHE A 350 -23.74 1.12 18.84
C PHE A 350 -24.73 -0.04 18.65
N LEU A 351 -24.28 -1.27 18.82
CA LEU A 351 -25.14 -2.46 18.66
C LEU A 351 -26.24 -2.54 19.73
N ARG A 352 -26.04 -1.96 20.93
CA ARG A 352 -27.05 -1.85 21.97
C ARG A 352 -28.02 -0.67 21.78
N GLY A 353 -27.77 0.23 20.80
CA GLY A 353 -28.58 1.42 20.56
C GLY A 353 -28.34 2.57 21.55
N GLU A 354 -27.15 2.64 22.14
CA GLU A 354 -26.74 3.62 23.17
C GLU A 354 -26.24 4.94 22.54
#